data_542de4c68da12f316417e37d5661ccad
#
_entry.id   542de4c68da12f316417e37d5661ccad
#
_cell.length_a   1.000
_cell.length_b   1.000
_cell.length_c   1.000
_cell.angle_alpha   90.00
_cell.angle_beta   90.00
_cell.angle_gamma   90.00
#
_symmetry.space_group_name_H-M   'P 1'
#
loop_
_entity.id
_entity.type
_entity.pdbx_description
1 polymer ?
#
loop_
_entity_poly.entity_id
_entity_poly.type
_entity_poly.pdbx_seq_one_letter_code
_entity_poly.pdbx_strand_id
1 'polypeptide(L)'
;MSRRRLARRLALSPVSLALFAALALAGCASTREPEAPPAPAPIPSLPPAYQPAEIVGRYGLAAYHKPEDQARTEAAAAGQCRQPYVISMGPTGGVIMHLADQVTPEELRLKGGPGGKTYIGPAGEPGGIQDREIISFDGRVMITRWIDPEVQGRYGTSVYVRCGAEGTKPRPRATAKPKPKRT
;
A
#
# COMPACT_ATOMS: atom_id res chain seq x y z
N MET A 1 -8.58 38.98 45.78
CA MET A 1 -9.91 39.11 46.42
C MET A 1 -10.85 38.28 45.55
N SER A 2 -11.55 37.27 45.92
CA SER A 2 -12.14 36.78 47.15
C SER A 2 -12.37 35.27 46.97
N ARG A 3 -12.03 34.51 47.98
CA ARG A 3 -12.25 33.07 48.10
C ARG A 3 -13.74 32.82 48.34
N ARG A 4 -14.33 31.76 47.76
CA ARG A 4 -15.44 31.04 48.41
C ARG A 4 -15.28 29.55 48.19
N ARG A 5 -14.83 28.87 49.23
CA ARG A 5 -14.93 27.44 49.48
C ARG A 5 -16.38 27.13 49.83
N LEU A 6 -17.01 26.16 49.22
CA LEU A 6 -18.18 25.50 49.81
C LEU A 6 -17.88 24.00 49.95
N ALA A 7 -17.59 23.68 51.19
CA ALA A 7 -17.61 22.31 51.67
C ALA A 7 -19.08 21.87 51.83
N ARG A 8 -19.47 20.78 51.20
CA ARG A 8 -20.71 20.09 51.54
C ARG A 8 -20.40 18.75 52.16
N ARG A 9 -20.84 18.65 53.41
CA ARG A 9 -20.64 17.57 54.36
C ARG A 9 -21.42 16.32 53.93
N LEU A 10 -20.73 15.18 54.06
CA LEU A 10 -21.33 13.85 54.08
C LEU A 10 -22.34 13.73 55.24
N ALA A 11 -23.51 13.25 54.94
CA ALA A 11 -24.40 12.65 55.93
C ALA A 11 -24.40 11.14 55.71
N LEU A 12 -23.72 10.44 56.60
CA LEU A 12 -23.89 9.00 56.79
C LEU A 12 -25.23 8.76 57.48
N SER A 13 -26.07 7.96 56.88
CA SER A 13 -27.18 7.32 57.58
C SER A 13 -26.90 5.82 57.75
N PRO A 14 -26.80 5.34 58.97
CA PRO A 14 -26.80 3.92 59.22
C PRO A 14 -28.23 3.49 59.53
N VAL A 15 -28.80 2.55 58.83
CA VAL A 15 -29.79 1.58 59.26
C VAL A 15 -30.34 0.84 58.05
N SER A 16 -29.94 -0.39 57.88
CA SER A 16 -30.83 -1.55 57.78
C SER A 16 -30.00 -2.79 57.41
N LEU A 17 -29.62 -3.44 58.52
CA LEU A 17 -29.21 -4.85 58.55
C LEU A 17 -30.49 -5.68 58.49
N ALA A 18 -30.79 -6.30 57.35
CA ALA A 18 -31.79 -7.36 57.27
C ALA A 18 -31.42 -8.33 56.13
N LEU A 19 -30.85 -9.42 56.57
CA LEU A 19 -31.20 -10.81 56.29
C LEU A 19 -31.87 -11.09 54.92
N PHE A 20 -31.11 -11.55 53.95
CA PHE A 20 -31.59 -12.51 52.94
C PHE A 20 -30.44 -13.46 52.56
N ALA A 21 -30.46 -14.59 53.30
CA ALA A 21 -29.80 -15.80 52.80
C ALA A 21 -30.76 -16.45 51.78
N ALA A 22 -30.42 -16.43 50.50
CA ALA A 22 -31.12 -17.25 49.51
C ALA A 22 -30.16 -17.63 48.40
N LEU A 23 -29.84 -18.89 48.38
CA LEU A 23 -29.46 -19.79 47.26
C LEU A 23 -28.58 -19.21 46.15
N ALA A 24 -27.29 -19.50 46.28
CA ALA A 24 -26.35 -19.58 45.16
C ALA A 24 -26.66 -20.85 44.35
N LEU A 25 -27.40 -20.70 43.25
CA LEU A 25 -27.38 -21.63 42.12
C LEU A 25 -26.51 -20.94 41.06
N ALA A 26 -25.22 -21.24 41.11
CA ALA A 26 -24.27 -20.88 40.08
C ALA A 26 -24.61 -21.66 38.80
N GLY A 27 -25.50 -21.11 37.99
CA GLY A 27 -25.64 -21.51 36.60
C GLY A 27 -24.44 -20.98 35.83
N CYS A 28 -23.45 -21.82 35.52
CA CYS A 28 -22.49 -21.54 34.46
C CYS A 28 -23.23 -21.47 33.13
N ALA A 29 -23.82 -20.33 32.84
CA ALA A 29 -24.20 -20.00 31.48
C ALA A 29 -22.92 -19.74 30.72
N SER A 30 -22.35 -20.79 30.11
CA SER A 30 -21.37 -20.64 29.04
C SER A 30 -22.07 -19.87 27.93
N THR A 31 -21.99 -18.55 27.96
CA THR A 31 -22.28 -17.74 26.78
C THR A 31 -21.24 -18.14 25.75
N ARG A 32 -21.61 -19.08 24.88
CA ARG A 32 -20.90 -19.37 23.64
C ARG A 32 -20.96 -18.07 22.86
N GLU A 33 -19.88 -17.31 22.94
CA GLU A 33 -19.65 -16.17 22.06
C GLU A 33 -19.82 -16.70 20.63
N PRO A 34 -20.63 -16.05 19.77
CA PRO A 34 -20.78 -16.50 18.41
C PRO A 34 -19.38 -16.54 17.79
N GLU A 35 -18.90 -17.74 17.46
CA GLU A 35 -17.65 -17.92 16.75
C GLU A 35 -17.68 -17.06 15.50
N ALA A 36 -16.82 -16.05 15.46
CA ALA A 36 -16.71 -15.18 14.29
C ALA A 36 -16.52 -16.05 13.05
N PRO A 37 -17.19 -15.73 11.92
CA PRO A 37 -17.02 -16.49 10.69
C PRO A 37 -15.52 -16.64 10.41
N PRO A 38 -15.03 -17.84 10.01
CA PRO A 38 -13.62 -18.03 9.70
C PRO A 38 -13.19 -16.97 8.69
N ALA A 39 -12.09 -16.26 9.01
CA ALA A 39 -11.53 -15.28 8.11
C ALA A 39 -11.33 -15.92 6.73
N PRO A 40 -11.68 -15.23 5.62
CA PRO A 40 -11.46 -15.74 4.28
C PRO A 40 -10.02 -16.23 4.15
N ALA A 41 -9.83 -17.44 3.60
CA ALA A 41 -8.51 -17.98 3.35
C ALA A 41 -7.70 -16.97 2.54
N PRO A 42 -6.41 -16.72 2.87
CA PRO A 42 -5.57 -15.81 2.11
C PRO A 42 -5.56 -16.22 0.64
N ILE A 43 -5.95 -15.32 -0.26
CA ILE A 43 -5.85 -15.56 -1.70
C ILE A 43 -4.36 -15.75 -2.00
N PRO A 44 -3.97 -16.84 -2.71
CA PRO A 44 -2.57 -17.07 -3.04
C PRO A 44 -2.02 -15.86 -3.79
N SER A 45 -1.11 -15.11 -3.19
CA SER A 45 -0.47 -13.99 -3.85
C SER A 45 0.44 -14.52 -4.96
N LEU A 46 0.21 -14.06 -6.18
CA LEU A 46 1.10 -14.35 -7.30
C LEU A 46 2.43 -13.60 -7.09
N PRO A 47 3.58 -14.17 -7.50
CA PRO A 47 4.83 -13.44 -7.43
C PRO A 47 4.78 -12.22 -8.36
N PRO A 48 5.27 -11.05 -7.92
CA PRO A 48 5.39 -9.88 -8.79
C PRO A 48 6.42 -10.13 -9.89
N ALA A 49 6.24 -9.51 -11.06
CA ALA A 49 7.16 -9.64 -12.19
C ALA A 49 8.52 -8.96 -11.94
N TYR A 50 8.59 -8.06 -10.96
CA TYR A 50 9.79 -7.31 -10.60
C TYR A 50 10.08 -7.44 -9.12
N GLN A 51 11.37 -7.45 -8.75
CA GLN A 51 11.80 -7.45 -7.37
C GLN A 51 12.03 -6.01 -6.87
N PRO A 52 11.83 -5.72 -5.57
CA PRO A 52 12.12 -4.40 -5.02
C PRO A 52 13.51 -3.87 -5.37
N ALA A 53 14.54 -4.72 -5.34
CA ALA A 53 15.91 -4.37 -5.67
C ALA A 53 16.10 -3.89 -7.13
N GLU A 54 15.22 -4.30 -8.06
CA GLU A 54 15.30 -3.89 -9.45
C GLU A 54 14.78 -2.45 -9.65
N ILE A 55 13.82 -2.03 -8.83
CA ILE A 55 13.19 -0.71 -8.97
C ILE A 55 13.75 0.36 -8.04
N VAL A 56 14.55 0.01 -7.03
CA VAL A 56 15.22 1.04 -6.21
C VAL A 56 16.19 1.85 -7.07
N GLY A 57 16.27 3.15 -6.79
CA GLY A 57 17.14 4.04 -7.53
C GLY A 57 16.72 5.50 -7.47
N ARG A 58 17.39 6.30 -8.28
CA ARG A 58 17.09 7.72 -8.44
C ARG A 58 16.48 7.91 -9.83
N TYR A 59 15.36 8.62 -9.89
CA TYR A 59 14.59 8.79 -11.11
C TYR A 59 14.23 10.25 -11.36
N GLY A 60 14.29 10.68 -12.59
CA GLY A 60 13.53 11.83 -13.03
C GLY A 60 12.07 11.39 -13.20
N LEU A 61 11.13 12.23 -12.76
CA LEU A 61 9.71 11.92 -12.73
C LEU A 61 8.90 12.96 -13.49
N ALA A 62 8.02 12.48 -14.37
CA ALA A 62 7.00 13.28 -15.06
C ALA A 62 5.75 12.42 -15.28
N ALA A 63 4.65 13.01 -15.73
CA ALA A 63 3.41 12.29 -15.99
C ALA A 63 2.71 12.79 -17.26
N TYR A 64 1.87 11.93 -17.85
CA TYR A 64 1.03 12.27 -18.99
C TYR A 64 -0.41 11.78 -18.79
N HIS A 65 -1.35 12.46 -19.45
CA HIS A 65 -2.74 12.04 -19.49
C HIS A 65 -3.11 11.38 -20.82
N LYS A 66 -2.43 11.74 -21.89
CA LYS A 66 -2.68 11.22 -23.24
C LYS A 66 -1.54 10.31 -23.68
N PRO A 67 -1.83 9.10 -24.18
CA PRO A 67 -0.79 8.14 -24.58
C PRO A 67 0.22 8.69 -25.60
N GLU A 68 -0.21 9.57 -26.50
CA GLU A 68 0.65 10.21 -27.50
C GLU A 68 1.74 11.11 -26.89
N ASP A 69 1.56 11.54 -25.64
CA ASP A 69 2.53 12.37 -24.92
C ASP A 69 3.64 11.56 -24.24
N GLN A 70 3.59 10.23 -24.26
CA GLN A 70 4.52 9.38 -23.52
C GLN A 70 5.99 9.67 -23.86
N ALA A 71 6.35 9.72 -25.13
CA ALA A 71 7.75 9.93 -25.55
C ALA A 71 8.28 11.31 -25.11
N ARG A 72 7.45 12.34 -25.22
CA ARG A 72 7.78 13.70 -24.75
C ARG A 72 7.93 13.75 -23.23
N THR A 73 7.06 13.05 -22.53
CA THR A 73 7.09 12.96 -21.06
C THR A 73 8.31 12.19 -20.56
N GLU A 74 8.74 11.14 -21.26
CA GLU A 74 9.98 10.44 -20.94
C GLU A 74 11.21 11.37 -21.07
N ALA A 75 11.28 12.16 -22.13
CA ALA A 75 12.34 13.14 -22.28
C ALA A 75 12.29 14.21 -21.17
N ALA A 76 11.11 14.68 -20.80
CA ALA A 76 10.94 15.63 -19.70
C ALA A 76 11.37 15.02 -18.35
N ALA A 77 10.98 13.76 -18.07
CA ALA A 77 11.41 13.04 -16.87
C ALA A 77 12.94 12.92 -16.81
N ALA A 78 13.61 12.56 -17.91
CA ALA A 78 15.06 12.48 -17.96
C ALA A 78 15.74 13.81 -17.55
N GLY A 79 15.12 14.95 -17.88
CA GLY A 79 15.59 16.29 -17.49
C GLY A 79 15.48 16.60 -15.99
N GLN A 80 14.69 15.84 -15.23
CA GLN A 80 14.45 16.08 -13.79
C GLN A 80 15.52 15.46 -12.87
N CYS A 81 16.57 14.86 -13.41
CA CYS A 81 17.61 14.19 -12.62
C CYS A 81 18.44 15.12 -11.72
N ARG A 82 18.27 16.43 -11.82
CA ARG A 82 18.88 17.39 -10.88
C ARG A 82 18.24 17.34 -9.47
N GLN A 83 16.93 17.03 -9.42
CA GLN A 83 16.16 16.82 -8.20
C GLN A 83 15.41 15.49 -8.31
N PRO A 84 16.12 14.37 -8.19
CA PRO A 84 15.54 13.07 -8.49
C PRO A 84 14.52 12.64 -7.44
N TYR A 85 13.47 11.98 -7.90
CA TYR A 85 12.64 11.15 -7.06
C TYR A 85 13.44 9.91 -6.64
N VAL A 86 13.52 9.64 -5.35
CA VAL A 86 14.31 8.52 -4.80
C VAL A 86 13.40 7.40 -4.37
N ILE A 87 13.60 6.22 -4.93
CA ILE A 87 12.99 4.98 -4.46
C ILE A 87 14.08 4.22 -3.71
N SER A 88 13.90 3.99 -2.42
CA SER A 88 14.84 3.24 -1.59
C SER A 88 14.23 1.95 -1.10
N MET A 89 15.09 1.04 -0.60
CA MET A 89 14.64 -0.19 0.02
C MET A 89 13.97 0.09 1.36
N GLY A 90 12.83 -0.53 1.60
CA GLY A 90 12.15 -0.50 2.89
C GLY A 90 12.73 -1.53 3.88
N PRO A 91 12.56 -1.31 5.19
CA PRO A 91 13.11 -2.19 6.23
C PRO A 91 12.47 -3.57 6.25
N THR A 92 11.29 -3.76 5.66
CA THR A 92 10.58 -5.03 5.65
C THR A 92 10.54 -5.66 4.25
N GLY A 93 11.44 -5.21 3.34
CA GLY A 93 11.62 -5.77 2.00
C GLY A 93 10.71 -5.19 0.93
N GLY A 94 10.02 -4.07 1.23
CA GLY A 94 9.29 -3.26 0.26
C GLY A 94 10.16 -2.13 -0.31
N VAL A 95 9.52 -1.12 -0.86
CA VAL A 95 10.15 0.10 -1.37
C VAL A 95 9.54 1.33 -0.71
N ILE A 96 10.37 2.33 -0.42
CA ILE A 96 9.92 3.60 0.15
C ILE A 96 9.52 4.52 -1.00
N MET A 97 8.24 4.85 -1.07
CA MET A 97 7.65 5.73 -2.08
C MET A 97 6.48 6.53 -1.46
N HIS A 98 6.07 7.60 -2.14
CA HIS A 98 4.89 8.36 -1.74
C HIS A 98 3.62 7.70 -2.28
N LEU A 99 2.57 7.67 -1.47
CA LEU A 99 1.21 7.49 -1.96
C LEU A 99 0.69 8.79 -2.60
N ALA A 100 -0.46 8.72 -3.24
CA ALA A 100 -1.13 9.92 -3.73
C ALA A 100 -1.49 10.85 -2.55
N ASP A 101 -1.31 12.15 -2.75
CA ASP A 101 -1.65 13.21 -1.77
C ASP A 101 -0.90 13.10 -0.42
N GLN A 102 0.14 12.30 -0.34
CA GLN A 102 0.95 12.13 0.85
C GLN A 102 2.29 12.86 0.73
N VAL A 103 2.65 13.62 1.77
CA VAL A 103 3.93 14.33 1.84
C VAL A 103 5.05 13.40 2.34
N THR A 104 4.69 12.44 3.21
CA THR A 104 5.65 11.50 3.80
C THR A 104 5.65 10.20 3.01
N PRO A 105 6.82 9.71 2.58
CA PRO A 105 6.91 8.42 1.91
C PRO A 105 6.70 7.28 2.90
N GLU A 106 6.12 6.19 2.40
CA GLU A 106 5.83 4.98 3.17
C GLU A 106 6.47 3.76 2.52
N GLU A 107 6.58 2.66 3.27
CA GLU A 107 6.99 1.39 2.71
C GLU A 107 5.82 0.73 1.98
N LEU A 108 5.98 0.61 0.67
CA LEU A 108 5.02 -0.03 -0.23
C LEU A 108 5.51 -1.42 -0.66
N ARG A 109 4.57 -2.31 -0.94
CA ARG A 109 4.83 -3.67 -1.40
C ARG A 109 4.70 -3.79 -2.90
N LEU A 110 5.56 -4.61 -3.50
CA LEU A 110 5.32 -5.12 -4.85
C LEU A 110 4.42 -6.34 -4.73
N LYS A 111 3.32 -6.33 -5.45
CA LYS A 111 2.26 -7.35 -5.40
C LYS A 111 2.00 -7.90 -6.78
N GLY A 112 2.04 -9.21 -6.93
CA GLY A 112 1.69 -9.88 -8.18
C GLY A 112 0.19 -10.13 -8.28
N GLY A 113 -0.43 -9.70 -9.38
CA GLY A 113 -1.84 -9.89 -9.64
C GLY A 113 -2.12 -10.78 -10.85
N PRO A 114 -3.40 -11.07 -11.12
CA PRO A 114 -3.81 -11.87 -12.27
C PRO A 114 -3.27 -11.31 -13.59
N GLY A 115 -2.99 -12.20 -14.53
CA GLY A 115 -2.48 -11.82 -15.85
C GLY A 115 -1.02 -11.35 -15.86
N GLY A 116 -0.25 -11.63 -14.81
CA GLY A 116 1.17 -11.23 -14.71
C GLY A 116 1.36 -9.74 -14.42
N LYS A 117 0.32 -9.06 -13.94
CA LYS A 117 0.39 -7.66 -13.53
C LYS A 117 1.19 -7.51 -12.25
N THR A 118 1.87 -6.40 -12.10
CA THR A 118 2.57 -6.04 -10.88
C THR A 118 2.08 -4.69 -10.39
N TYR A 119 1.81 -4.63 -9.09
CA TYR A 119 1.32 -3.43 -8.42
C TYR A 119 2.30 -2.97 -7.34
N ILE A 120 2.32 -1.67 -7.09
CA ILE A 120 3.02 -1.07 -5.95
C ILE A 120 1.98 -0.34 -5.10
N GLY A 121 1.92 -0.68 -3.81
CA GLY A 121 0.99 -0.06 -2.89
C GLY A 121 1.15 -0.54 -1.46
N PRO A 122 0.28 -0.11 -0.55
CA PRO A 122 0.25 -0.60 0.83
C PRO A 122 0.10 -2.12 0.91
N ALA A 123 0.40 -2.69 2.07
CA ALA A 123 0.14 -4.11 2.30
C ALA A 123 -1.34 -4.45 2.06
N GLY A 124 -1.62 -5.60 1.46
CA GLY A 124 -2.98 -6.04 1.11
C GLY A 124 -3.04 -6.66 -0.28
N GLU A 125 -4.25 -6.86 -0.78
CA GLU A 125 -4.51 -7.48 -2.07
C GLU A 125 -3.97 -6.63 -3.24
N PRO A 126 -3.49 -7.28 -4.33
CA PRO A 126 -3.04 -6.59 -5.53
C PRO A 126 -4.20 -5.90 -6.25
N GLY A 127 -3.98 -4.69 -6.75
CA GLY A 127 -4.98 -3.90 -7.46
C GLY A 127 -5.94 -3.14 -6.54
N GLY A 128 -5.57 -2.95 -5.27
CA GLY A 128 -6.29 -2.09 -4.35
C GLY A 128 -6.32 -0.63 -4.80
N ILE A 129 -7.27 0.13 -4.26
CA ILE A 129 -7.51 1.53 -4.68
C ILE A 129 -6.28 2.44 -4.53
N GLN A 130 -5.42 2.17 -3.55
CA GLN A 130 -4.19 2.92 -3.31
C GLN A 130 -2.98 2.39 -4.09
N ASP A 131 -3.17 1.35 -4.89
CA ASP A 131 -2.11 0.79 -5.69
C ASP A 131 -1.89 1.59 -6.98
N ARG A 132 -0.69 1.41 -7.51
CA ARG A 132 -0.36 1.73 -8.91
C ARG A 132 0.13 0.48 -9.62
N GLU A 133 -0.37 0.23 -10.82
CA GLU A 133 0.09 -0.83 -11.70
C GLU A 133 1.40 -0.42 -12.37
N ILE A 134 2.39 -1.29 -12.38
CA ILE A 134 3.55 -1.12 -13.25
C ILE A 134 3.15 -1.60 -14.64
N ILE A 135 2.95 -0.64 -15.54
CA ILE A 135 2.59 -0.92 -16.94
C ILE A 135 3.77 -1.52 -17.67
N SER A 136 4.97 -0.97 -17.43
CA SER A 136 6.22 -1.48 -17.98
C SER A 136 7.41 -1.05 -17.15
N PHE A 137 8.46 -1.87 -17.18
CA PHE A 137 9.77 -1.52 -16.66
C PHE A 137 10.86 -2.29 -17.44
N ASP A 138 11.82 -1.57 -17.99
CA ASP A 138 12.92 -2.12 -18.76
C ASP A 138 14.29 -2.02 -18.06
N GLY A 139 14.28 -1.61 -16.78
CA GLY A 139 15.48 -1.33 -15.99
C GLY A 139 15.90 0.15 -16.05
N ARG A 140 15.50 0.90 -17.07
CA ARG A 140 15.76 2.32 -17.26
C ARG A 140 14.50 3.17 -17.07
N VAL A 141 13.41 2.80 -17.70
CA VAL A 141 12.14 3.52 -17.66
C VAL A 141 11.08 2.66 -17.00
N MET A 142 10.45 3.19 -15.96
CA MET A 142 9.29 2.59 -15.31
C MET A 142 8.07 3.46 -15.58
N ILE A 143 7.00 2.85 -16.06
CA ILE A 143 5.71 3.50 -16.30
C ILE A 143 4.69 2.91 -15.33
N THR A 144 4.00 3.78 -14.58
CA THR A 144 2.98 3.33 -13.62
C THR A 144 1.67 4.09 -13.81
N ARG A 145 0.57 3.43 -13.49
CA ARG A 145 -0.78 3.98 -13.55
C ARG A 145 -1.51 3.71 -12.23
N TRP A 146 -2.15 4.72 -11.68
CA TRP A 146 -2.96 4.58 -10.48
C TRP A 146 -4.20 3.71 -10.75
N ILE A 147 -4.57 2.91 -9.75
CA ILE A 147 -5.81 2.11 -9.81
C ILE A 147 -7.02 2.99 -9.54
N ASP A 148 -6.91 3.92 -8.60
CA ASP A 148 -7.95 4.91 -8.34
C ASP A 148 -8.16 5.81 -9.58
N PRO A 149 -9.35 5.83 -10.18
CA PRO A 149 -9.62 6.63 -11.37
C PRO A 149 -9.58 8.15 -11.09
N GLU A 150 -9.90 8.59 -9.88
CA GLU A 150 -9.82 10.00 -9.51
C GLU A 150 -8.37 10.44 -9.39
N VAL A 151 -7.54 9.66 -8.71
CA VAL A 151 -6.10 9.90 -8.59
C VAL A 151 -5.44 9.84 -9.98
N GLN A 152 -5.81 8.85 -10.80
CA GLN A 152 -5.35 8.74 -12.17
C GLN A 152 -5.76 9.95 -13.02
N GLY A 153 -6.96 10.46 -12.82
CA GLY A 153 -7.45 11.66 -13.50
C GLY A 153 -6.67 12.93 -13.12
N ARG A 154 -6.24 13.04 -11.85
CA ARG A 154 -5.44 14.18 -11.36
C ARG A 154 -3.98 14.10 -11.76
N TYR A 155 -3.35 12.96 -11.59
CA TYR A 155 -1.89 12.81 -11.72
C TYR A 155 -1.43 12.19 -13.05
N GLY A 156 -2.34 11.54 -13.77
CA GLY A 156 -1.99 10.86 -15.02
C GLY A 156 -1.14 9.61 -14.82
N THR A 157 -0.57 9.15 -15.93
CA THR A 157 0.34 8.02 -15.98
C THR A 157 1.76 8.51 -15.71
N SER A 158 2.40 7.98 -14.67
CA SER A 158 3.73 8.41 -14.24
C SER A 158 4.83 7.71 -15.03
N VAL A 159 5.85 8.46 -15.41
CA VAL A 159 7.06 8.00 -16.11
C VAL A 159 8.26 8.30 -15.22
N TYR A 160 8.95 7.26 -14.81
CA TYR A 160 10.18 7.32 -14.04
C TYR A 160 11.35 6.96 -14.93
N VAL A 161 12.27 7.88 -15.16
CA VAL A 161 13.51 7.64 -15.93
C VAL A 161 14.68 7.57 -14.99
N ARG A 162 15.39 6.44 -14.96
CA ARG A 162 16.53 6.22 -14.06
C ARG A 162 17.65 7.21 -14.33
N CYS A 163 18.09 7.91 -13.30
CA CYS A 163 19.17 8.88 -13.41
C CYS A 163 20.54 8.18 -13.41
N GLY A 164 21.45 8.62 -14.29
CA GLY A 164 22.79 8.05 -14.40
C GLY A 164 22.87 6.72 -15.19
N ALA A 165 21.77 6.27 -15.78
CA ALA A 165 21.73 5.07 -16.63
C ALA A 165 22.04 5.39 -18.10
N GLU A 166 23.06 6.19 -18.36
CA GLU A 166 23.58 6.27 -19.72
C GLU A 166 24.26 4.94 -20.06
N GLY A 167 23.58 4.12 -20.86
CA GLY A 167 24.18 2.95 -21.50
C GLY A 167 23.66 1.56 -21.09
N THR A 168 22.68 1.45 -20.19
CA THR A 168 22.08 0.12 -19.94
C THR A 168 21.08 -0.21 -21.04
N LYS A 169 21.56 -0.94 -22.03
CA LYS A 169 20.75 -1.46 -23.15
C LYS A 169 19.58 -2.27 -22.60
N PRO A 170 18.33 -2.07 -23.08
CA PRO A 170 17.18 -2.83 -22.61
C PRO A 170 17.46 -4.34 -22.70
N ARG A 171 17.23 -5.03 -21.60
CA ARG A 171 17.27 -6.50 -21.61
C ARG A 171 16.11 -6.98 -22.46
N PRO A 172 16.35 -7.77 -23.56
CA PRO A 172 15.25 -8.29 -24.35
C PRO A 172 14.29 -9.08 -23.46
N ARG A 173 13.02 -8.73 -23.52
CA ARG A 173 11.96 -9.46 -22.84
C ARG A 173 12.02 -10.91 -23.30
N ALA A 174 12.23 -11.85 -22.38
CA ALA A 174 12.21 -13.26 -22.69
C ALA A 174 10.82 -13.59 -23.28
N THR A 175 10.79 -13.77 -24.60
CA THR A 175 9.58 -14.26 -25.28
C THR A 175 9.31 -15.67 -24.76
N ALA A 176 8.14 -15.86 -24.15
CA ALA A 176 7.70 -17.16 -23.69
C ALA A 176 7.81 -18.16 -24.83
N LYS A 177 8.63 -19.19 -24.64
CA LYS A 177 8.85 -20.26 -25.60
C LYS A 177 7.52 -20.93 -25.92
N PRO A 178 7.11 -21.08 -27.19
CA PRO A 178 5.85 -21.76 -27.53
C PRO A 178 5.88 -23.20 -27.00
N LYS A 179 4.82 -23.58 -26.30
CA LYS A 179 4.62 -24.95 -25.80
C LYS A 179 4.53 -25.90 -27.01
N PRO A 180 5.31 -27.01 -27.06
CA PRO A 180 5.21 -27.95 -28.17
C PRO A 180 3.80 -28.58 -28.22
N LYS A 181 3.18 -28.57 -29.40
CA LYS A 181 1.94 -29.29 -29.67
C LYS A 181 2.25 -30.78 -29.53
N ARG A 182 1.55 -31.46 -28.62
CA ARG A 182 1.50 -32.93 -28.58
C ARG A 182 0.67 -33.37 -29.79
N THR A 183 1.27 -34.14 -30.64
CA THR A 183 0.62 -35.01 -31.64
C THR A 183 0.08 -36.25 -30.95
#